data_538eef8f5da47b7862121a2e18f3db3d
#
_entry.id   538eef8f5da47b7862121a2e18f3db3d
#
_cell.length_a   1.000
_cell.length_b   1.000
_cell.length_c   1.000
_cell.angle_alpha   90.00
_cell.angle_beta   90.00
_cell.angle_gamma   90.00
#
_symmetry.space_group_name_H-M   'P 1'
#
loop_
_entity.id
_entity.type
_entity.pdbx_description
1 polymer ?
#
loop_
_entity_poly.entity_id
_entity_poly.type
_entity_poly.pdbx_seq_one_letter_code
_entity_poly.pdbx_strand_id
1 'polypeptide(L)'
;ESMCLGGLTEGVTNLELTGAYASIANKGTYIEPTFYTKVLDHDGNVLIDNTPETKQVMKETTAWLINNAMQDVVTSGTGTAARLSSGMVVAGKTGTTSSNYDYWFCGSTPYYTASIWMGYDSNTNFSNSNTHKVIWRKIMDQIVEAEGEDTSATFEKPSDIVTAKVCATSGMLPAEGQCKSVITEYFSKDSVPTKTCDLHQTITLCNESHYKATDECPDTTTYHYTADENGDITLTDADFIPPDG
;
A
#
# COMPACT_ATOMS: atom_id res chain seq x y z
N GLU A 1 -7.87 11.50 -15.49
CA GLU A 1 -7.58 10.04 -15.30
C GLU A 1 -6.07 9.78 -15.27
N SER A 2 -5.26 10.38 -16.17
CA SER A 2 -3.80 10.18 -16.22
C SER A 2 -3.07 10.57 -14.92
N MET A 3 -3.55 11.59 -14.22
CA MET A 3 -2.98 12.05 -12.94
C MET A 3 -2.93 10.93 -11.89
N CYS A 4 -3.96 10.08 -11.82
CA CYS A 4 -3.99 8.94 -10.87
C CYS A 4 -2.91 7.89 -11.14
N LEU A 5 -2.37 7.88 -12.36
CA LEU A 5 -1.27 7.01 -12.78
C LEU A 5 0.09 7.73 -12.81
N GLY A 6 0.16 8.95 -12.25
CA GLY A 6 1.37 9.76 -12.23
C GLY A 6 1.62 10.61 -13.50
N GLY A 7 0.66 10.65 -14.43
CA GLY A 7 0.73 11.48 -15.63
C GLY A 7 0.37 12.93 -15.35
N LEU A 8 1.31 13.70 -14.81
CA LEU A 8 1.16 15.13 -14.54
C LEU A 8 1.65 15.96 -15.73
N THR A 9 0.99 17.10 -16.02
CA THR A 9 1.32 17.96 -17.16
C THR A 9 2.70 18.61 -16.99
N GLU A 10 3.01 19.12 -15.80
CA GLU A 10 4.28 19.82 -15.50
C GLU A 10 5.17 19.02 -14.54
N GLY A 11 4.66 17.87 -14.04
CA GLY A 11 5.36 17.08 -13.03
C GLY A 11 5.35 17.71 -11.64
N VAL A 12 6.21 17.21 -10.78
CA VAL A 12 6.44 17.72 -9.42
C VAL A 12 7.95 17.69 -9.13
N THR A 13 8.42 18.61 -8.30
CA THR A 13 9.79 18.58 -7.83
C THR A 13 9.99 17.47 -6.80
N ASN A 14 11.26 17.05 -6.61
CA ASN A 14 11.59 16.07 -5.58
C ASN A 14 11.21 16.57 -4.18
N LEU A 15 11.37 17.87 -3.91
CA LEU A 15 11.02 18.48 -2.62
C LEU A 15 9.51 18.43 -2.34
N GLU A 16 8.70 18.81 -3.33
CA GLU A 16 7.23 18.77 -3.22
C GLU A 16 6.73 17.34 -2.98
N LEU A 17 7.29 16.37 -3.73
CA LEU A 17 6.92 14.97 -3.59
C LEU A 17 7.33 14.42 -2.21
N THR A 18 8.52 14.80 -1.71
CA THR A 18 8.96 14.43 -0.36
C THR A 18 8.00 14.97 0.70
N GLY A 19 7.60 16.25 0.60
CA GLY A 19 6.64 16.87 1.51
C GLY A 19 5.27 16.18 1.48
N ALA A 20 4.81 15.78 0.30
CA ALA A 20 3.56 15.03 0.15
C ALA A 20 3.64 13.66 0.85
N TYR A 21 4.70 12.88 0.63
CA TYR A 21 4.91 11.59 1.32
C TYR A 21 5.16 11.76 2.83
N ALA A 22 5.86 12.81 3.25
CA ALA A 22 6.04 13.14 4.65
C ALA A 22 4.70 13.35 5.37
N SER A 23 3.71 13.94 4.69
CA SER A 23 2.38 14.13 5.29
C SER A 23 1.68 12.80 5.60
N ILE A 24 1.91 11.76 4.79
CA ILE A 24 1.37 10.41 5.05
C ILE A 24 2.04 9.80 6.29
N ALA A 25 3.36 9.87 6.38
CA ALA A 25 4.11 9.37 7.54
C ALA A 25 3.80 10.16 8.83
N ASN A 26 3.48 11.45 8.70
CA ASN A 26 3.15 12.38 9.77
C ASN A 26 1.65 12.44 10.06
N LYS A 27 0.96 11.30 10.12
CA LYS A 27 -0.46 11.19 10.52
C LYS A 27 -1.42 12.07 9.72
N GLY A 28 -1.09 12.34 8.44
CA GLY A 28 -1.89 13.20 7.57
C GLY A 28 -1.65 14.69 7.72
N THR A 29 -0.65 15.09 8.49
CA THR A 29 -0.27 16.50 8.70
C THR A 29 0.84 16.90 7.73
N TYR A 30 0.55 17.80 6.82
CA TYR A 30 1.54 18.43 5.95
C TYR A 30 2.28 19.55 6.69
N ILE A 31 3.59 19.56 6.54
CA ILE A 31 4.49 20.64 6.99
C ILE A 31 5.19 21.17 5.73
N GLU A 32 5.11 22.46 5.50
CA GLU A 32 5.78 23.07 4.35
C GLU A 32 7.30 22.90 4.45
N PRO A 33 7.96 22.29 3.44
CA PRO A 33 9.40 22.13 3.47
C PRO A 33 10.12 23.49 3.47
N THR A 34 11.05 23.65 4.41
CA THR A 34 11.87 24.85 4.53
C THR A 34 13.32 24.50 4.78
N PHE A 35 14.24 25.40 4.38
CA PHE A 35 15.68 25.25 4.60
C PHE A 35 16.15 25.95 5.88
N TYR A 36 15.31 26.81 6.49
CA TYR A 36 15.59 27.49 7.74
C TYR A 36 14.29 27.83 8.46
N THR A 37 14.33 27.79 9.79
CA THR A 37 13.18 28.19 10.60
C THR A 37 13.32 29.58 11.18
N LYS A 38 14.55 30.03 11.41
CA LYS A 38 14.83 31.37 11.94
C LYS A 38 16.13 31.93 11.39
N VAL A 39 16.17 33.24 11.25
CA VAL A 39 17.40 34.02 11.03
C VAL A 39 17.57 34.94 12.23
N LEU A 40 18.74 34.87 12.87
CA LEU A 40 19.08 35.67 14.04
C LEU A 40 20.15 36.72 13.65
N ASP A 41 20.15 37.86 14.33
CA ASP A 41 21.27 38.83 14.26
C ASP A 41 22.44 38.35 15.15
N HIS A 42 23.52 39.15 15.20
CA HIS A 42 24.72 38.82 15.99
C HIS A 42 24.47 38.86 17.52
N ASP A 43 23.39 39.51 17.96
CA ASP A 43 22.98 39.59 19.37
C ASP A 43 21.97 38.51 19.79
N GLY A 44 21.56 37.66 18.81
CA GLY A 44 20.60 36.56 19.00
C GLY A 44 19.13 36.98 18.87
N ASN A 45 18.83 38.21 18.44
CA ASN A 45 17.45 38.63 18.17
C ASN A 45 16.95 38.03 16.88
N VAL A 46 15.67 37.65 16.84
CA VAL A 46 15.03 37.08 15.64
C VAL A 46 14.82 38.17 14.60
N LEU A 47 15.51 38.07 13.45
CA LEU A 47 15.29 38.91 12.27
C LEU A 47 14.18 38.38 11.39
N ILE A 48 14.13 37.04 11.19
CA ILE A 48 13.10 36.36 10.42
C ILE A 48 12.65 35.15 11.23
N ASP A 49 11.36 35.01 11.43
CA ASP A 49 10.73 33.77 11.87
C ASP A 49 10.04 33.13 10.66
N ASN A 50 10.54 31.97 10.23
CA ASN A 50 10.02 31.18 9.14
C ASN A 50 9.63 29.78 9.63
N THR A 51 9.02 29.73 10.84
CA THR A 51 8.51 28.49 11.38
C THR A 51 7.42 27.96 10.44
N PRO A 52 7.56 26.73 9.90
CA PRO A 52 6.61 26.18 8.91
C PRO A 52 5.20 26.10 9.48
N GLU A 53 4.22 26.48 8.66
CA GLU A 53 2.81 26.21 8.97
C GLU A 53 2.51 24.73 8.79
N THR A 54 1.60 24.22 9.64
CA THR A 54 1.14 22.84 9.55
C THR A 54 -0.31 22.81 9.11
N LYS A 55 -0.65 21.82 8.26
CA LYS A 55 -2.01 21.64 7.76
C LYS A 55 -2.40 20.16 7.76
N GLN A 56 -3.53 19.83 8.38
CA GLN A 56 -4.13 18.51 8.24
C GLN A 56 -4.71 18.35 6.83
N VAL A 57 -4.10 17.50 6.01
CA VAL A 57 -4.47 17.31 4.59
C VAL A 57 -5.24 16.02 4.36
N MET A 58 -5.17 15.06 5.29
CA MET A 58 -5.97 13.83 5.27
C MET A 58 -6.23 13.34 6.70
N LYS A 59 -7.22 12.45 6.88
CA LYS A 59 -7.50 11.84 8.18
C LYS A 59 -6.30 10.98 8.62
N GLU A 60 -6.01 10.93 9.91
CA GLU A 60 -4.95 10.09 10.48
C GLU A 60 -5.14 8.61 10.12
N THR A 61 -6.39 8.12 10.15
CA THR A 61 -6.73 6.74 9.74
C THR A 61 -6.40 6.48 8.26
N THR A 62 -6.68 7.43 7.37
CA THR A 62 -6.33 7.33 5.93
C THR A 62 -4.82 7.31 5.74
N ALA A 63 -4.10 8.22 6.40
CA ALA A 63 -2.64 8.28 6.36
C ALA A 63 -2.01 6.97 6.84
N TRP A 64 -2.51 6.42 7.95
CA TRP A 64 -2.00 5.16 8.49
C TRP A 64 -2.27 3.97 7.56
N LEU A 65 -3.48 3.84 6.98
CA LEU A 65 -3.82 2.76 6.04
C LEU A 65 -2.94 2.79 4.80
N ILE A 66 -2.71 3.98 4.22
CA ILE A 66 -1.79 4.15 3.07
C ILE A 66 -0.37 3.78 3.48
N ASN A 67 0.09 4.27 4.63
CA ASN A 67 1.42 3.96 5.16
C ASN A 67 1.59 2.45 5.37
N ASN A 68 0.61 1.78 5.97
CA ASN A 68 0.61 0.33 6.18
C ASN A 68 0.72 -0.44 4.85
N ALA A 69 -0.07 -0.07 3.83
CA ALA A 69 0.02 -0.68 2.51
C ALA A 69 1.39 -0.43 1.84
N MET A 70 2.01 0.74 2.08
CA MET A 70 3.36 1.04 1.57
C MET A 70 4.47 0.25 2.27
N GLN A 71 4.25 -0.28 3.47
CA GLN A 71 5.19 -1.20 4.10
C GLN A 71 5.29 -2.51 3.31
N ASP A 72 4.19 -3.01 2.75
CA ASP A 72 4.19 -4.23 1.93
C ASP A 72 5.01 -4.07 0.65
N VAL A 73 5.05 -2.86 0.08
CA VAL A 73 5.93 -2.56 -1.06
C VAL A 73 7.39 -2.83 -0.75
N VAL A 74 7.81 -2.54 0.50
CA VAL A 74 9.20 -2.74 0.96
C VAL A 74 9.42 -4.13 1.51
N THR A 75 8.43 -4.76 2.14
CA THR A 75 8.57 -6.11 2.71
C THR A 75 8.51 -7.23 1.67
N SER A 76 7.71 -7.10 0.62
CA SER A 76 7.50 -8.15 -0.38
C SER A 76 7.33 -7.66 -1.81
N GLY A 77 7.22 -6.33 -2.02
CA GLY A 77 6.94 -5.73 -3.31
C GLY A 77 8.18 -5.18 -4.04
N THR A 78 7.93 -4.16 -4.87
CA THR A 78 8.94 -3.54 -5.75
C THR A 78 10.00 -2.71 -5.01
N GLY A 79 9.80 -2.44 -3.71
CA GLY A 79 10.67 -1.64 -2.84
C GLY A 79 11.65 -2.43 -2.00
N THR A 80 11.77 -3.76 -2.15
CA THR A 80 12.56 -4.62 -1.27
C THR A 80 14.03 -4.23 -1.14
N ALA A 81 14.62 -3.62 -2.17
CA ALA A 81 15.99 -3.13 -2.14
C ALA A 81 16.21 -1.91 -1.23
N ALA A 82 15.12 -1.28 -0.75
CA ALA A 82 15.15 -0.16 0.19
C ALA A 82 15.02 -0.59 1.66
N ARG A 83 14.93 -1.88 1.98
CA ARG A 83 14.91 -2.36 3.38
C ARG A 83 16.17 -1.92 4.11
N LEU A 84 16.01 -1.34 5.28
CA LEU A 84 17.13 -0.92 6.11
C LEU A 84 17.89 -2.14 6.67
N SER A 85 19.18 -1.99 6.80
CA SER A 85 20.07 -3.03 7.36
C SER A 85 19.79 -3.30 8.84
N SER A 86 19.28 -2.30 9.56
CA SER A 86 18.85 -2.40 10.95
C SER A 86 17.57 -3.21 11.16
N GLY A 87 16.80 -3.44 10.09
CA GLY A 87 15.46 -4.05 10.18
C GLY A 87 14.34 -3.07 10.57
N MET A 88 14.64 -1.78 10.77
CA MET A 88 13.60 -0.76 11.02
C MET A 88 12.56 -0.77 9.91
N VAL A 89 11.30 -0.60 10.29
CA VAL A 89 10.19 -0.55 9.36
C VAL A 89 10.32 0.62 8.37
N VAL A 90 10.05 0.33 7.11
CA VAL A 90 10.02 1.33 6.03
C VAL A 90 8.70 1.23 5.29
N ALA A 91 8.02 2.34 5.13
CA ALA A 91 6.91 2.48 4.20
C ALA A 91 7.39 3.25 2.97
N GLY A 92 7.12 2.77 1.77
CA GLY A 92 7.62 3.46 0.58
C GLY A 92 6.95 3.03 -0.71
N LYS A 93 7.17 3.84 -1.76
CA LYS A 93 6.62 3.58 -3.09
C LYS A 93 7.66 3.86 -4.16
N THR A 94 7.72 2.96 -5.14
CA THR A 94 8.52 3.13 -6.34
C THR A 94 7.72 3.85 -7.42
N GLY A 95 8.41 4.59 -8.29
CA GLY A 95 7.89 5.15 -9.53
C GLY A 95 8.84 4.86 -10.68
N THR A 96 8.28 4.55 -11.85
CA THR A 96 9.04 4.35 -13.08
C THR A 96 8.17 4.81 -14.25
N THR A 97 8.68 5.72 -15.07
CA THR A 97 7.97 6.15 -16.29
C THR A 97 7.94 5.04 -17.34
N SER A 98 6.93 5.04 -18.19
CA SER A 98 6.68 3.97 -19.20
C SER A 98 7.87 3.70 -20.12
N SER A 99 8.70 4.71 -20.39
CA SER A 99 9.88 4.59 -21.23
C SER A 99 11.18 4.51 -20.45
N ASN A 100 11.13 4.27 -19.16
CA ASN A 100 12.30 4.19 -18.27
C ASN A 100 13.20 5.45 -18.32
N TYR A 101 12.59 6.63 -18.38
CA TYR A 101 13.31 7.90 -18.29
C TYR A 101 13.58 8.30 -16.84
N ASP A 102 12.67 7.93 -15.92
CA ASP A 102 12.70 8.31 -14.51
C ASP A 102 12.51 7.11 -13.61
N TYR A 103 13.30 7.06 -12.57
CA TYR A 103 13.16 6.11 -11.47
C TYR A 103 13.06 6.88 -10.16
N TRP A 104 12.01 6.59 -9.41
CA TRP A 104 11.69 7.23 -8.14
C TRP A 104 11.59 6.22 -7.02
N PHE A 105 11.99 6.64 -5.84
CA PHE A 105 11.61 5.98 -4.61
C PHE A 105 11.36 7.05 -3.54
N CYS A 106 10.15 7.04 -2.98
CA CYS A 106 9.78 7.84 -1.82
C CYS A 106 9.56 6.88 -0.66
N GLY A 107 10.25 7.08 0.44
CA GLY A 107 10.17 6.19 1.59
C GLY A 107 10.27 6.94 2.92
N SER A 108 9.63 6.38 3.93
CA SER A 108 9.60 6.90 5.29
C SER A 108 9.95 5.80 6.28
N THR A 109 10.72 6.17 7.30
CA THR A 109 10.80 5.48 8.58
C THR A 109 9.84 6.15 9.56
N PRO A 110 9.67 5.67 10.81
CA PRO A 110 8.93 6.41 11.82
C PRO A 110 9.48 7.80 12.14
N TYR A 111 10.71 8.10 11.75
CA TYR A 111 11.42 9.35 12.09
C TYR A 111 11.62 10.28 10.88
N TYR A 112 11.95 9.74 9.72
CA TYR A 112 12.41 10.52 8.56
C TYR A 112 11.70 10.08 7.28
N THR A 113 11.44 11.06 6.41
CA THR A 113 10.98 10.83 5.04
C THR A 113 12.02 11.36 4.07
N ALA A 114 12.34 10.55 3.07
CA ALA A 114 13.23 10.95 1.99
C ALA A 114 12.72 10.43 0.64
N SER A 115 13.01 11.17 -0.42
CA SER A 115 12.79 10.70 -1.78
C SER A 115 14.06 10.80 -2.61
N ILE A 116 14.16 9.93 -3.60
CA ILE A 116 15.24 9.93 -4.57
C ILE A 116 14.66 9.82 -5.97
N TRP A 117 15.16 10.65 -6.84
CA TRP A 117 14.96 10.60 -8.28
C TRP A 117 16.26 10.25 -8.98
N MET A 118 16.15 9.46 -10.02
CA MET A 118 17.25 9.14 -10.91
C MET A 118 16.76 9.22 -12.35
N GLY A 119 17.40 10.04 -13.14
CA GLY A 119 17.05 10.31 -14.53
C GLY A 119 18.10 11.19 -15.22
N TYR A 120 17.79 11.65 -16.41
CA TYR A 120 18.59 12.62 -17.18
C TYR A 120 17.78 13.89 -17.42
N ASP A 121 18.44 15.03 -17.49
CA ASP A 121 17.81 16.34 -17.80
C ASP A 121 17.09 16.33 -19.15
N SER A 122 17.58 15.55 -20.10
CA SER A 122 16.91 15.27 -21.37
C SER A 122 16.41 13.83 -21.34
N ASN A 123 15.16 13.60 -21.65
CA ASN A 123 14.52 12.28 -21.63
C ASN A 123 15.35 11.24 -22.38
N THR A 124 16.11 10.46 -21.62
CA THR A 124 16.98 9.38 -22.12
C THR A 124 16.60 8.09 -21.44
N ASN A 125 16.25 7.08 -22.21
CA ASN A 125 15.99 5.75 -21.69
C ASN A 125 17.28 5.14 -21.13
N PHE A 126 17.20 4.58 -19.94
CA PHE A 126 18.29 3.82 -19.35
C PHE A 126 17.80 2.68 -18.47
N SER A 127 18.62 1.66 -18.33
CA SER A 127 18.30 0.51 -17.48
C SER A 127 18.76 0.76 -16.05
N ASN A 128 17.82 0.74 -15.12
CA ASN A 128 18.10 0.79 -13.70
C ASN A 128 17.09 -0.06 -12.93
N SER A 129 17.52 -1.14 -12.31
CA SER A 129 16.60 -1.98 -11.54
C SER A 129 16.42 -1.51 -10.10
N ASN A 130 17.52 -1.25 -9.37
CA ASN A 130 17.49 -1.03 -7.92
C ASN A 130 18.42 0.08 -7.41
N THR A 131 19.26 0.69 -8.24
CA THR A 131 20.32 1.61 -7.80
C THR A 131 19.78 2.75 -6.92
N HIS A 132 18.68 3.40 -7.35
CA HIS A 132 18.04 4.48 -6.58
C HIS A 132 17.57 4.00 -5.20
N LYS A 133 16.97 2.82 -5.09
CA LYS A 133 16.52 2.23 -3.82
C LYS A 133 17.68 1.86 -2.90
N VAL A 134 18.76 1.34 -3.46
CA VAL A 134 19.97 1.00 -2.70
C VAL A 134 20.69 2.26 -2.18
N ILE A 135 20.73 3.34 -2.99
CA ILE A 135 21.27 4.64 -2.56
C ILE A 135 20.40 5.19 -1.41
N TRP A 136 19.07 5.21 -1.58
CA TRP A 136 18.14 5.64 -0.53
C TRP A 136 18.37 4.87 0.78
N ARG A 137 18.45 3.54 0.70
CA ARG A 137 18.72 2.69 1.86
C ARG A 137 20.02 3.08 2.57
N LYS A 138 21.12 3.21 1.82
CA LYS A 138 22.43 3.53 2.39
C LYS A 138 22.44 4.89 3.09
N ILE A 139 21.73 5.87 2.55
CA ILE A 139 21.58 7.18 3.18
C ILE A 139 20.80 7.05 4.48
N MET A 140 19.66 6.36 4.44
CA MET A 140 18.81 6.21 5.61
C MET A 140 19.46 5.34 6.71
N ASP A 141 20.21 4.28 6.34
CA ASP A 141 20.98 3.47 7.29
C ASP A 141 21.99 4.36 8.06
N GLN A 142 22.69 5.28 7.36
CA GLN A 142 23.61 6.22 7.99
C GLN A 142 22.92 7.24 8.89
N ILE A 143 21.77 7.76 8.47
CA ILE A 143 20.98 8.72 9.28
C ILE A 143 20.52 8.04 10.57
N VAL A 144 19.90 6.87 10.48
CA VAL A 144 19.40 6.10 11.63
C VAL A 144 20.52 5.78 12.61
N GLU A 145 21.70 5.39 12.11
CA GLU A 145 22.87 5.11 12.93
C GLU A 145 23.43 6.39 13.60
N ALA A 146 23.57 7.47 12.84
CA ALA A 146 24.15 8.72 13.32
C ALA A 146 23.29 9.40 14.40
N GLU A 147 21.97 9.36 14.23
CA GLU A 147 21.02 9.93 15.19
C GLU A 147 20.70 8.99 16.36
N GLY A 148 21.13 7.73 16.30
CA GLY A 148 20.91 6.75 17.36
C GLY A 148 19.46 6.37 17.58
N GLU A 149 18.69 6.29 16.49
CA GLU A 149 17.25 6.04 16.52
C GLU A 149 16.91 4.62 16.98
N ASP A 150 15.77 4.47 17.66
CA ASP A 150 15.25 3.16 18.06
C ASP A 150 14.78 2.38 16.82
N THR A 151 15.57 1.38 16.44
CA THR A 151 15.29 0.55 15.26
C THR A 151 14.07 -0.36 15.41
N SER A 152 13.52 -0.49 16.63
CA SER A 152 12.28 -1.23 16.90
C SER A 152 11.01 -0.37 16.77
N ALA A 153 11.16 0.95 16.57
CA ALA A 153 10.03 1.86 16.40
C ALA A 153 9.16 1.48 15.20
N THR A 154 7.87 1.69 15.34
CA THR A 154 6.86 1.43 14.31
C THR A 154 5.99 2.67 14.10
N PHE A 155 5.30 2.73 12.97
CA PHE A 155 4.29 3.79 12.77
C PHE A 155 3.11 3.59 13.73
N GLU A 156 2.83 4.61 14.52
CA GLU A 156 1.78 4.56 15.54
C GLU A 156 0.40 4.31 14.90
N LYS A 157 -0.26 3.24 15.34
CA LYS A 157 -1.60 2.88 14.83
C LYS A 157 -2.68 3.68 15.56
N PRO A 158 -3.52 4.46 14.83
CA PRO A 158 -4.64 5.17 15.44
C PRO A 158 -5.66 4.22 16.09
N SER A 159 -6.28 4.67 17.19
CA SER A 159 -7.31 3.90 17.91
C SER A 159 -8.54 3.57 17.05
N ASP A 160 -8.78 4.36 16.01
CA ASP A 160 -9.90 4.18 15.08
C ASP A 160 -9.59 3.22 13.91
N ILE A 161 -8.41 2.59 13.92
CA ILE A 161 -8.07 1.47 13.05
C ILE A 161 -8.37 0.17 13.77
N VAL A 162 -9.24 -0.61 13.17
CA VAL A 162 -9.66 -1.94 13.63
C VAL A 162 -9.27 -3.02 12.62
N THR A 163 -9.31 -4.28 13.04
CA THR A 163 -9.10 -5.42 12.14
C THR A 163 -10.40 -6.16 11.91
N ALA A 164 -10.60 -6.68 10.70
CA ALA A 164 -11.69 -7.58 10.38
C ALA A 164 -11.18 -8.73 9.50
N LYS A 165 -11.84 -9.89 9.63
CA LYS A 165 -11.64 -10.99 8.68
C LYS A 165 -12.44 -10.70 7.43
N VAL A 166 -11.81 -10.84 6.27
CA VAL A 166 -12.45 -10.65 4.96
C VAL A 166 -12.06 -11.77 4.00
N CYS A 167 -12.91 -11.99 3.03
CA CYS A 167 -12.57 -12.84 1.90
C CYS A 167 -11.42 -12.21 1.10
N ALA A 168 -10.34 -12.96 0.85
CA ALA A 168 -9.16 -12.44 0.15
C ALA A 168 -9.45 -11.98 -1.30
N THR A 169 -10.52 -12.47 -1.90
CA THR A 169 -10.89 -12.14 -3.28
C THR A 169 -11.82 -10.93 -3.36
N SER A 170 -12.88 -10.89 -2.53
CA SER A 170 -13.88 -9.82 -2.62
C SER A 170 -13.63 -8.66 -1.66
N GLY A 171 -12.82 -8.85 -0.61
CA GLY A 171 -12.68 -7.87 0.48
C GLY A 171 -13.92 -7.76 1.38
N MET A 172 -14.99 -8.51 1.14
CA MET A 172 -16.22 -8.54 1.94
C MET A 172 -16.09 -9.51 3.12
N LEU A 173 -17.04 -9.49 4.06
CA LEU A 173 -17.09 -10.47 5.15
C LEU A 173 -17.12 -11.89 4.57
N PRO A 174 -16.39 -12.86 5.14
CA PRO A 174 -16.33 -14.19 4.55
C PRO A 174 -17.67 -14.90 4.67
N ALA A 175 -18.11 -15.55 3.59
CA ALA A 175 -19.22 -16.48 3.60
C ALA A 175 -18.73 -17.81 4.18
N GLU A 176 -19.37 -18.24 5.28
CA GLU A 176 -18.99 -19.46 6.01
C GLU A 176 -19.09 -20.70 5.10
N GLY A 177 -18.05 -21.52 5.09
CA GLY A 177 -17.97 -22.72 4.27
C GLY A 177 -17.78 -22.47 2.76
N GLN A 178 -17.86 -21.23 2.28
CA GLN A 178 -17.74 -20.89 0.85
C GLN A 178 -16.40 -20.21 0.52
N CYS A 179 -15.95 -19.26 1.35
CA CYS A 179 -14.67 -18.59 1.14
C CYS A 179 -13.51 -19.47 1.59
N LYS A 180 -12.72 -19.98 0.64
CA LYS A 180 -11.53 -20.81 0.94
C LYS A 180 -10.35 -20.00 1.48
N SER A 181 -10.23 -18.74 1.07
CA SER A 181 -9.16 -17.85 1.49
C SER A 181 -9.73 -16.67 2.26
N VAL A 182 -9.38 -16.59 3.54
CA VAL A 182 -9.80 -15.52 4.45
C VAL A 182 -8.56 -14.90 5.05
N ILE A 183 -8.48 -13.57 4.97
CA ILE A 183 -7.37 -12.78 5.50
C ILE A 183 -7.88 -11.85 6.59
N THR A 184 -6.98 -11.36 7.42
CA THR A 184 -7.26 -10.30 8.39
C THR A 184 -6.67 -9.01 7.87
N GLU A 185 -7.52 -8.00 7.70
CA GLU A 185 -7.14 -6.69 7.18
C GLU A 185 -7.49 -5.56 8.14
N TYR A 186 -6.86 -4.41 7.92
CA TYR A 186 -7.08 -3.19 8.67
C TYR A 186 -8.11 -2.30 7.99
N PHE A 187 -8.95 -1.69 8.81
CA PHE A 187 -10.01 -0.78 8.36
C PHE A 187 -10.12 0.41 9.30
N SER A 188 -10.51 1.57 8.79
CA SER A 188 -11.15 2.57 9.65
C SER A 188 -12.46 1.99 10.20
N LYS A 189 -12.81 2.29 11.44
CA LYS A 189 -14.07 1.83 12.07
C LYS A 189 -15.30 2.05 11.18
N ASP A 190 -15.30 3.17 10.42
CA ASP A 190 -16.42 3.54 9.55
C ASP A 190 -16.41 2.83 8.19
N SER A 191 -15.35 2.08 7.86
CA SER A 191 -15.17 1.43 6.56
C SER A 191 -15.07 -0.09 6.63
N VAL A 192 -15.35 -0.68 7.77
CA VAL A 192 -15.41 -2.14 7.92
C VAL A 192 -16.51 -2.70 7.01
N PRO A 193 -16.23 -3.71 6.19
CA PRO A 193 -17.24 -4.34 5.35
C PRO A 193 -18.43 -4.85 6.17
N THR A 194 -19.64 -4.59 5.69
CA THR A 194 -20.89 -5.06 6.31
C THR A 194 -21.60 -6.13 5.49
N LYS A 195 -21.21 -6.26 4.19
CA LYS A 195 -21.79 -7.26 3.29
C LYS A 195 -20.98 -8.54 3.35
N THR A 196 -21.65 -9.67 3.33
CA THR A 196 -21.03 -10.99 3.17
C THR A 196 -20.65 -11.21 1.71
N CYS A 197 -19.56 -11.93 1.49
CA CYS A 197 -19.09 -12.29 0.15
C CYS A 197 -20.15 -13.09 -0.60
N ASP A 198 -20.47 -12.65 -1.79
CA ASP A 198 -21.40 -13.28 -2.72
C ASP A 198 -20.71 -13.84 -3.98
N LEU A 199 -19.40 -13.62 -4.11
CA LEU A 199 -18.60 -14.16 -5.22
C LEU A 199 -18.44 -15.68 -5.14
N HIS A 200 -18.26 -16.24 -3.94
CA HIS A 200 -18.02 -17.66 -3.74
C HIS A 200 -19.34 -18.37 -3.49
N GLN A 201 -19.64 -19.35 -4.32
CA GLN A 201 -20.83 -20.17 -4.23
C GLN A 201 -20.45 -21.64 -4.22
N THR A 202 -21.39 -22.48 -3.81
CA THR A 202 -21.24 -23.92 -3.83
C THR A 202 -22.41 -24.55 -4.58
N ILE A 203 -22.11 -25.62 -5.29
CA ILE A 203 -23.11 -26.52 -5.90
C ILE A 203 -22.80 -27.95 -5.50
N THR A 204 -23.80 -28.66 -5.03
CA THR A 204 -23.70 -30.10 -4.73
C THR A 204 -24.31 -30.89 -5.90
N LEU A 205 -23.51 -31.75 -6.49
CA LEU A 205 -23.92 -32.60 -7.61
C LEU A 205 -24.00 -34.07 -7.17
N CYS A 206 -24.89 -34.78 -7.79
CA CYS A 206 -24.97 -36.24 -7.70
C CYS A 206 -23.84 -36.86 -8.52
N ASN A 207 -23.04 -37.75 -7.94
CA ASN A 207 -21.87 -38.34 -8.63
C ASN A 207 -22.28 -39.32 -9.75
N GLU A 208 -23.50 -39.84 -9.73
CA GLU A 208 -24.00 -40.72 -10.80
C GLU A 208 -24.60 -39.95 -11.96
N SER A 209 -25.44 -38.93 -11.70
CA SER A 209 -26.16 -38.22 -12.74
C SER A 209 -25.46 -36.94 -13.21
N HIS A 210 -24.50 -36.40 -12.44
CA HIS A 210 -23.84 -35.12 -12.62
C HIS A 210 -24.77 -33.90 -12.58
N TYR A 211 -26.06 -34.08 -12.20
CA TYR A 211 -26.99 -32.98 -11.98
C TYR A 211 -26.97 -32.52 -10.51
N LYS A 212 -27.62 -31.37 -10.23
CA LYS A 212 -27.81 -30.87 -8.87
C LYS A 212 -28.42 -31.98 -7.98
N ALA A 213 -27.75 -32.22 -6.86
CA ALA A 213 -28.14 -33.30 -5.96
C ALA A 213 -29.54 -33.08 -5.36
N THR A 214 -30.27 -34.16 -5.20
CA THR A 214 -31.51 -34.25 -4.44
C THR A 214 -31.33 -35.17 -3.23
N ASP A 215 -32.33 -35.24 -2.35
CA ASP A 215 -32.27 -36.08 -1.16
C ASP A 215 -32.20 -37.59 -1.49
N GLU A 216 -32.50 -37.97 -2.75
CA GLU A 216 -32.48 -39.35 -3.26
C GLU A 216 -31.11 -39.74 -3.85
N CYS A 217 -30.17 -38.81 -3.94
CA CYS A 217 -28.83 -39.09 -4.50
C CYS A 217 -28.01 -39.93 -3.52
N PRO A 218 -27.55 -41.14 -3.93
CA PRO A 218 -26.82 -42.03 -3.04
C PRO A 218 -25.41 -41.55 -2.69
N ASP A 219 -24.81 -40.74 -3.57
CA ASP A 219 -23.47 -40.18 -3.41
C ASP A 219 -23.38 -38.78 -4.05
N THR A 220 -22.80 -37.83 -3.34
CA THR A 220 -22.76 -36.41 -3.76
C THR A 220 -21.41 -35.78 -3.52
N THR A 221 -21.02 -34.83 -4.38
CA THR A 221 -19.81 -33.98 -4.22
C THR A 221 -20.20 -32.52 -4.28
N THR A 222 -19.67 -31.74 -3.32
CA THR A 222 -19.85 -30.27 -3.32
C THR A 222 -18.66 -29.59 -3.98
N TYR A 223 -18.94 -28.79 -4.96
CA TYR A 223 -17.97 -27.98 -5.70
C TYR A 223 -18.11 -26.51 -5.36
N HIS A 224 -16.98 -25.81 -5.36
CA HIS A 224 -16.92 -24.36 -5.16
C HIS A 224 -16.67 -23.65 -6.48
N TYR A 225 -17.36 -22.55 -6.71
CA TYR A 225 -17.17 -21.71 -7.89
C TYR A 225 -17.28 -20.23 -7.55
N THR A 226 -16.75 -19.38 -8.42
CA THR A 226 -16.97 -17.93 -8.40
C THR A 226 -17.77 -17.55 -9.64
N ALA A 227 -18.74 -16.64 -9.48
CA ALA A 227 -19.43 -16.02 -10.60
C ALA A 227 -19.04 -14.53 -10.65
N ASP A 228 -18.77 -14.02 -11.85
CA ASP A 228 -18.56 -12.59 -12.05
C ASP A 228 -19.91 -11.82 -12.14
N GLU A 229 -19.84 -10.51 -12.36
CA GLU A 229 -21.02 -9.65 -12.50
C GLU A 229 -21.88 -9.96 -13.74
N ASN A 230 -21.35 -10.70 -14.72
CA ASN A 230 -22.04 -11.15 -15.92
C ASN A 230 -22.63 -12.55 -15.72
N GLY A 231 -22.32 -13.22 -14.61
CA GLY A 231 -22.72 -14.59 -14.34
C GLY A 231 -21.77 -15.64 -14.92
N ASP A 232 -20.60 -15.21 -15.46
CA ASP A 232 -19.59 -16.14 -15.95
C ASP A 232 -18.94 -16.88 -14.77
N ILE A 233 -18.94 -18.20 -14.85
CA ILE A 233 -18.49 -19.08 -13.76
C ILE A 233 -17.01 -19.40 -13.92
N THR A 234 -16.22 -19.15 -12.87
CA THR A 234 -14.85 -19.62 -12.74
C THR A 234 -14.78 -20.65 -11.62
N LEU A 235 -14.35 -21.86 -11.95
CA LEU A 235 -14.21 -22.94 -10.97
C LEU A 235 -13.02 -22.69 -10.06
N THR A 236 -13.23 -22.90 -8.78
CA THR A 236 -12.18 -22.89 -7.76
C THR A 236 -11.70 -24.30 -7.40
N ASP A 237 -12.43 -25.33 -7.81
CA ASP A 237 -12.05 -26.75 -7.73
C ASP A 237 -11.71 -27.27 -9.13
N ALA A 238 -10.51 -27.78 -9.32
CA ALA A 238 -9.83 -27.94 -10.60
C ALA A 238 -10.45 -28.94 -11.61
N ASP A 239 -11.46 -29.71 -11.24
CA ASP A 239 -11.97 -30.82 -12.07
C ASP A 239 -13.47 -30.75 -12.40
N PHE A 240 -14.13 -29.64 -12.13
CA PHE A 240 -15.56 -29.52 -12.38
C PHE A 240 -15.85 -28.83 -13.73
N ILE A 241 -16.56 -29.54 -14.60
CA ILE A 241 -17.19 -28.94 -15.80
C ILE A 241 -18.68 -28.84 -15.49
N PRO A 242 -19.29 -27.61 -15.40
CA PRO A 242 -20.71 -27.49 -15.22
C PRO A 242 -21.43 -28.24 -16.36
N PRO A 243 -22.50 -28.97 -16.07
CA PRO A 243 -23.35 -29.45 -17.15
C PRO A 243 -23.89 -28.27 -17.92
N ASP A 244 -23.82 -28.32 -19.23
CA ASP A 244 -24.44 -27.32 -20.11
C ASP A 244 -25.90 -27.18 -19.69
N GLY A 245 -26.28 -25.95 -19.22
CA GLY A 245 -27.53 -25.65 -18.54
C GLY A 245 -28.78 -25.71 -19.43
#